data_255c8b33cfdbf1112556fa537169a4ab
#
_entry.id   255c8b33cfdbf1112556fa537169a4ab
#
_cell.length_a   1.000
_cell.length_b   1.000
_cell.length_c   1.000
_cell.angle_alpha   90.00
_cell.angle_beta   90.00
_cell.angle_gamma   90.00
#
_symmetry.space_group_name_H-M   'P 1'
#
loop_
_entity.id
_entity.type
_entity.pdbx_description
1 polymer ?
#
loop_
_entity_poly.entity_id
_entity_poly.type
_entity_poly.pdbx_seq_one_letter_code
_entity_poly.pdbx_strand_id
1 'polypeptide(L)'
;MNKKVKKIFQSNEPYIFLIIILLGIVVQIRSGQFFTANNIVDLLSAMIVPGLFAIAEFMALIAGGIDVSFPALASLSAYATTKFLLDKNYEGNVLLAFVIAIAIGAVLGAFNGYFIGYLNLNAMIVTLGSASIFQGIMQGTLRANQLSVIPPGMKSFGTAAFLTATNKANGLTSILPYTFIILV
;
A
#
# COMPACT_ATOMS: atom_id res chain seq x y z
N MET A 1 10.92 40.39 -4.37
CA MET A 1 10.57 38.94 -4.30
C MET A 1 9.48 38.67 -5.32
N ASN A 2 9.72 37.77 -6.27
CA ASN A 2 8.85 37.54 -7.43
C ASN A 2 7.45 37.06 -6.96
N LYS A 3 6.35 37.60 -7.54
CA LYS A 3 4.95 37.25 -7.16
C LYS A 3 4.70 35.73 -7.18
N LYS A 4 5.37 34.98 -8.05
CA LYS A 4 5.32 33.51 -8.10
C LYS A 4 5.92 32.86 -6.85
N VAL A 5 7.04 33.36 -6.35
CA VAL A 5 7.70 32.83 -5.13
C VAL A 5 6.84 33.07 -3.90
N LYS A 6 6.21 34.27 -3.82
CA LYS A 6 5.31 34.60 -2.70
C LYS A 6 4.06 33.69 -2.66
N LYS A 7 3.56 33.26 -3.83
CA LYS A 7 2.41 32.35 -3.92
C LYS A 7 2.77 30.91 -3.50
N ILE A 8 4.00 30.47 -3.80
CA ILE A 8 4.51 29.15 -3.38
C ILE A 8 4.61 29.06 -1.84
N PHE A 9 5.12 30.11 -1.19
CA PHE A 9 5.24 30.14 0.28
C PHE A 9 3.93 30.45 1.01
N GLN A 10 2.81 30.67 0.30
CA GLN A 10 1.47 30.77 0.89
C GLN A 10 0.75 29.43 0.99
N SER A 11 1.27 28.38 0.39
CA SER A 11 0.78 27.01 0.50
C SER A 11 1.57 26.23 1.57
N ASN A 12 1.05 25.09 2.01
CA ASN A 12 1.69 24.28 3.06
C ASN A 12 2.79 23.35 2.50
N GLU A 13 2.80 23.10 1.19
CA GLU A 13 3.72 22.15 0.55
C GLU A 13 5.20 22.48 0.75
N PRO A 14 5.67 23.75 0.61
CA PRO A 14 7.08 24.08 0.80
C PRO A 14 7.55 23.83 2.23
N TYR A 15 6.69 24.04 3.22
CA TYR A 15 7.04 23.78 4.63
C TYR A 15 7.16 22.28 4.89
N ILE A 16 6.27 21.48 4.32
CA ILE A 16 6.34 20.01 4.41
C ILE A 16 7.63 19.52 3.76
N PHE A 17 7.96 20.03 2.55
CA PHE A 17 9.18 19.67 1.85
C PHE A 17 10.45 20.04 2.62
N LEU A 18 10.46 21.23 3.23
CA LEU A 18 11.57 21.70 4.07
C LEU A 18 11.75 20.81 5.32
N ILE A 19 10.64 20.41 5.96
CA ILE A 19 10.67 19.50 7.11
C ILE A 19 11.24 18.15 6.69
N ILE A 20 10.83 17.59 5.55
CA ILE A 20 11.34 16.30 5.05
C ILE A 20 12.86 16.38 4.82
N ILE A 21 13.34 17.45 4.17
CA ILE A 21 14.79 17.64 3.95
C ILE A 21 15.52 17.74 5.29
N LEU A 22 15.02 18.54 6.22
CA LEU A 22 15.64 18.73 7.52
C LEU A 22 15.71 17.42 8.32
N LEU A 23 14.63 16.63 8.31
CA LEU A 23 14.61 15.30 8.92
C LEU A 23 15.63 14.37 8.25
N GLY A 24 15.70 14.37 6.91
CA GLY A 24 16.69 13.57 6.17
C GLY A 24 18.13 13.92 6.56
N ILE A 25 18.44 15.22 6.70
CA ILE A 25 19.75 15.69 7.14
C ILE A 25 20.04 15.25 8.59
N VAL A 26 19.09 15.40 9.51
CA VAL A 26 19.25 14.97 10.91
C VAL A 26 19.51 13.48 10.99
N VAL A 27 18.75 12.66 10.25
CA VAL A 27 18.96 11.21 10.20
C VAL A 27 20.32 10.87 9.60
N GLN A 28 20.74 11.56 8.52
CA GLN A 28 22.07 11.36 7.94
C GLN A 28 23.19 11.67 8.93
N ILE A 29 23.10 12.78 9.66
CA ILE A 29 24.11 13.16 10.65
C ILE A 29 24.18 12.14 11.80
N ARG A 30 23.04 11.60 12.21
CA ARG A 30 22.96 10.64 13.33
C ARG A 30 23.37 9.22 12.95
N SER A 31 22.97 8.75 11.77
CA SER A 31 23.17 7.36 11.32
C SER A 31 24.31 7.19 10.32
N GLY A 32 24.64 8.24 9.59
CA GLY A 32 25.62 8.17 8.48
C GLY A 32 25.15 7.35 7.26
N GLN A 33 23.94 6.75 7.31
CA GLN A 33 23.49 5.77 6.33
C GLN A 33 22.26 6.18 5.54
N PHE A 34 21.67 7.36 5.78
CA PHE A 34 20.42 7.76 5.15
C PHE A 34 20.54 7.83 3.61
N PHE A 35 21.64 8.38 3.07
CA PHE A 35 21.89 8.50 1.64
C PHE A 35 22.67 7.31 1.04
N THR A 36 22.69 6.17 1.71
CA THR A 36 23.29 4.96 1.11
C THR A 36 22.35 4.37 0.05
N ALA A 37 22.89 3.69 -0.94
CA ALA A 37 22.13 3.03 -2.00
C ALA A 37 21.12 2.01 -1.42
N ASN A 38 21.51 1.28 -0.37
CA ASN A 38 20.63 0.35 0.34
C ASN A 38 19.40 1.05 0.91
N ASN A 39 19.64 2.11 1.70
CA ASN A 39 18.53 2.81 2.35
C ASN A 39 17.58 3.45 1.32
N ILE A 40 18.11 3.94 0.19
CA ILE A 40 17.27 4.44 -0.90
C ILE A 40 16.41 3.32 -1.50
N VAL A 41 16.99 2.13 -1.73
CA VAL A 41 16.26 0.97 -2.22
C VAL A 41 15.20 0.53 -1.22
N ASP A 42 15.52 0.51 0.08
CA ASP A 42 14.57 0.18 1.14
C ASP A 42 13.42 1.20 1.23
N LEU A 43 13.72 2.49 1.10
CA LEU A 43 12.69 3.54 1.05
C LEU A 43 11.76 3.38 -0.14
N LEU A 44 12.30 3.12 -1.34
CA LEU A 44 11.50 2.88 -2.54
C LEU A 44 10.61 1.63 -2.38
N SER A 45 11.15 0.55 -1.82
CA SER A 45 10.38 -0.66 -1.50
C SER A 45 9.28 -0.38 -0.48
N ALA A 46 9.57 0.38 0.57
CA ALA A 46 8.60 0.74 1.60
C ALA A 46 7.48 1.64 1.08
N MET A 47 7.72 2.39 0.00
CA MET A 47 6.72 3.27 -0.64
C MET A 47 5.71 2.51 -1.51
N ILE A 48 5.92 1.24 -1.86
CA ILE A 48 5.05 0.50 -2.78
C ILE A 48 3.61 0.45 -2.26
N VAL A 49 3.41 -0.04 -1.05
CA VAL A 49 2.05 -0.18 -0.49
C VAL A 49 1.39 1.17 -0.19
N PRO A 50 2.04 2.11 0.54
CA PRO A 50 1.47 3.44 0.76
C PRO A 50 1.20 4.20 -0.55
N GLY A 51 2.07 4.05 -1.55
CA GLY A 51 1.91 4.70 -2.85
C GLY A 51 0.69 4.17 -3.61
N LEU A 52 0.48 2.85 -3.65
CA LEU A 52 -0.71 2.25 -4.25
C LEU A 52 -1.99 2.71 -3.52
N PHE A 53 -1.94 2.80 -2.19
CA PHE A 53 -3.06 3.33 -1.40
C PHE A 53 -3.33 4.80 -1.68
N ALA A 54 -2.29 5.61 -1.84
CA ALA A 54 -2.44 7.03 -2.19
C ALA A 54 -3.09 7.21 -3.58
N ILE A 55 -2.75 6.35 -4.56
CA ILE A 55 -3.39 6.35 -5.89
C ILE A 55 -4.87 5.94 -5.76
N ALA A 56 -5.17 4.90 -4.98
CA ALA A 56 -6.54 4.45 -4.77
C ALA A 56 -7.42 5.55 -4.14
N GLU A 57 -6.92 6.22 -3.09
CA GLU A 57 -7.62 7.33 -2.44
C GLU A 57 -7.75 8.53 -3.38
N PHE A 58 -6.73 8.83 -4.18
CA PHE A 58 -6.80 9.89 -5.18
C PHE A 58 -7.93 9.65 -6.19
N MET A 59 -8.10 8.40 -6.64
CA MET A 59 -9.21 8.03 -7.52
C MET A 59 -10.58 8.20 -6.84
N ALA A 60 -10.69 7.83 -5.55
CA ALA A 60 -11.91 8.02 -4.78
C ALA A 60 -12.26 9.51 -4.62
N LEU A 61 -11.27 10.36 -4.34
CA LEU A 61 -11.44 11.81 -4.25
C LEU A 61 -11.92 12.43 -5.57
N ILE A 62 -11.38 11.98 -6.71
CA ILE A 62 -11.86 12.42 -8.05
C ILE A 62 -13.31 11.98 -8.28
N ALA A 63 -13.69 10.81 -7.80
CA ALA A 63 -15.06 10.30 -7.91
C ALA A 63 -16.05 11.03 -6.99
N GLY A 64 -15.57 11.90 -6.10
CA GLY A 64 -16.41 12.80 -5.29
C GLY A 64 -16.56 12.41 -3.83
N GLY A 65 -15.71 11.55 -3.30
CA GLY A 65 -15.75 11.19 -1.88
C GLY A 65 -14.44 10.65 -1.33
N ILE A 66 -14.31 10.68 0.00
CA ILE A 66 -13.20 10.06 0.73
C ILE A 66 -13.57 8.59 0.97
N ASP A 67 -12.67 7.67 0.62
CA ASP A 67 -12.84 6.25 0.93
C ASP A 67 -11.86 5.82 2.02
N VAL A 68 -12.34 5.65 3.23
CA VAL A 68 -11.52 5.14 4.36
C VAL A 68 -11.58 3.61 4.48
N SER A 69 -12.32 2.92 3.62
CA SER A 69 -12.46 1.46 3.67
C SER A 69 -11.37 0.70 2.92
N PHE A 70 -10.67 1.34 1.98
CA PHE A 70 -9.73 0.65 1.09
C PHE A 70 -8.61 -0.11 1.82
N PRO A 71 -8.04 0.34 2.97
CA PRO A 71 -7.04 -0.47 3.68
C PRO A 71 -7.63 -1.75 4.26
N ALA A 72 -8.86 -1.68 4.79
CA ALA A 72 -9.57 -2.85 5.31
C ALA A 72 -9.99 -3.80 4.19
N LEU A 73 -10.45 -3.25 3.06
CA LEU A 73 -10.79 -3.98 1.85
C LEU A 73 -9.57 -4.72 1.28
N ALA A 74 -8.44 -4.02 1.14
CA ALA A 74 -7.19 -4.61 0.67
C ALA A 74 -6.70 -5.72 1.60
N SER A 75 -6.73 -5.49 2.92
CA SER A 75 -6.32 -6.47 3.92
C SER A 75 -7.20 -7.71 3.88
N LEU A 76 -8.54 -7.55 3.82
CA LEU A 76 -9.48 -8.66 3.72
C LEU A 76 -9.28 -9.46 2.44
N SER A 77 -9.14 -8.78 1.30
CA SER A 77 -8.92 -9.43 0.00
C SER A 77 -7.61 -10.22 -0.04
N ALA A 78 -6.51 -9.63 0.44
CA ALA A 78 -5.21 -10.29 0.51
C ALA A 78 -5.22 -11.47 1.47
N TYR A 79 -5.78 -11.29 2.67
CA TYR A 79 -5.84 -12.35 3.68
C TYR A 79 -6.70 -13.52 3.23
N ALA A 80 -7.93 -13.25 2.74
CA ALA A 80 -8.85 -14.28 2.28
C ALA A 80 -8.25 -15.08 1.10
N THR A 81 -7.61 -14.39 0.15
CA THR A 81 -6.92 -15.02 -0.97
C THR A 81 -5.78 -15.91 -0.49
N THR A 82 -4.90 -15.39 0.36
CA THR A 82 -3.74 -16.15 0.85
C THR A 82 -4.19 -17.38 1.64
N LYS A 83 -5.16 -17.21 2.55
CA LYS A 83 -5.71 -18.30 3.34
C LYS A 83 -6.35 -19.37 2.44
N PHE A 84 -7.18 -18.96 1.47
CA PHE A 84 -7.80 -19.91 0.53
C PHE A 84 -6.77 -20.73 -0.25
N LEU A 85 -5.71 -20.09 -0.74
CA LEU A 85 -4.65 -20.77 -1.49
C LEU A 85 -3.83 -21.72 -0.59
N LEU A 86 -3.58 -21.34 0.67
CA LEU A 86 -2.92 -22.20 1.65
C LEU A 86 -3.79 -23.42 1.98
N ASP A 87 -5.08 -23.24 2.24
CA ASP A 87 -6.02 -24.33 2.56
C ASP A 87 -6.16 -25.33 1.39
N LYS A 88 -5.90 -24.86 0.15
CA LYS A 88 -5.87 -25.69 -1.06
C LYS A 88 -4.48 -26.27 -1.39
N ASN A 89 -3.47 -25.99 -0.56
CA ASN A 89 -2.06 -26.35 -0.84
C ASN A 89 -1.62 -25.93 -2.25
N TYR A 90 -1.99 -24.71 -2.66
CA TYR A 90 -1.74 -24.22 -4.00
C TYR A 90 -0.27 -23.80 -4.16
N GLU A 91 0.43 -24.49 -5.07
CA GLU A 91 1.85 -24.23 -5.39
C GLU A 91 2.05 -23.57 -6.77
N GLY A 92 0.96 -23.20 -7.43
CA GLY A 92 1.01 -22.66 -8.79
C GLY A 92 1.37 -21.18 -8.90
N ASN A 93 1.07 -20.61 -10.06
CA ASN A 93 1.44 -19.24 -10.41
C ASN A 93 0.69 -18.20 -9.56
N VAL A 94 1.37 -17.11 -9.23
CA VAL A 94 0.81 -15.94 -8.53
C VAL A 94 -0.40 -15.32 -9.24
N LEU A 95 -0.55 -15.53 -10.54
CA LEU A 95 -1.66 -14.95 -11.32
C LEU A 95 -3.03 -15.34 -10.75
N LEU A 96 -3.21 -16.57 -10.27
CA LEU A 96 -4.44 -16.99 -9.62
C LEU A 96 -4.71 -16.19 -8.34
N ALA A 97 -3.66 -15.90 -7.56
CA ALA A 97 -3.80 -15.05 -6.37
C ALA A 97 -4.30 -13.66 -6.72
N PHE A 98 -3.77 -13.04 -7.78
CA PHE A 98 -4.25 -11.75 -8.26
C PHE A 98 -5.70 -11.79 -8.72
N VAL A 99 -6.08 -12.80 -9.50
CA VAL A 99 -7.46 -12.94 -9.98
C VAL A 99 -8.44 -13.06 -8.81
N ILE A 100 -8.12 -13.89 -7.80
CA ILE A 100 -8.99 -14.05 -6.62
C ILE A 100 -9.04 -12.76 -5.80
N ALA A 101 -7.89 -12.12 -5.55
CA ALA A 101 -7.85 -10.87 -4.78
C ALA A 101 -8.62 -9.74 -5.47
N ILE A 102 -8.48 -9.61 -6.79
CA ILE A 102 -9.23 -8.64 -7.59
C ILE A 102 -10.73 -8.94 -7.55
N ALA A 103 -11.13 -10.20 -7.68
CA ALA A 103 -12.54 -10.59 -7.63
C ALA A 103 -13.17 -10.25 -6.26
N ILE A 104 -12.48 -10.57 -5.16
CA ILE A 104 -12.93 -10.21 -3.80
C ILE A 104 -12.99 -8.69 -3.66
N GLY A 105 -11.93 -7.97 -4.06
CA GLY A 105 -11.88 -6.50 -4.01
C GLY A 105 -12.99 -5.85 -4.83
N ALA A 106 -13.29 -6.38 -6.02
CA ALA A 106 -14.38 -5.89 -6.87
C ALA A 106 -15.76 -6.07 -6.21
N VAL A 107 -16.03 -7.20 -5.57
CA VAL A 107 -17.27 -7.44 -4.84
C VAL A 107 -17.41 -6.48 -3.65
N LEU A 108 -16.35 -6.30 -2.86
CA LEU A 108 -16.35 -5.39 -1.72
C LEU A 108 -16.46 -3.92 -2.16
N GLY A 109 -15.78 -3.55 -3.26
CA GLY A 109 -15.89 -2.23 -3.86
C GLY A 109 -17.28 -1.96 -4.46
N ALA A 110 -17.89 -2.95 -5.11
CA ALA A 110 -19.26 -2.86 -5.62
C ALA A 110 -20.27 -2.68 -4.46
N PHE A 111 -20.03 -3.27 -3.31
CA PHE A 111 -20.82 -3.04 -2.10
C PHE A 111 -20.82 -1.55 -1.73
N ASN A 112 -19.64 -0.92 -1.61
CA ASN A 112 -19.54 0.51 -1.35
C ASN A 112 -20.17 1.34 -2.47
N GLY A 113 -19.89 0.99 -3.72
CA GLY A 113 -20.43 1.68 -4.90
C GLY A 113 -21.96 1.68 -4.96
N TYR A 114 -22.60 0.60 -4.52
CA TYR A 114 -24.05 0.53 -4.44
C TYR A 114 -24.62 1.55 -3.44
N PHE A 115 -24.07 1.64 -2.25
CA PHE A 115 -24.56 2.58 -1.23
C PHE A 115 -24.24 4.04 -1.60
N ILE A 116 -23.06 4.30 -2.14
CA ILE A 116 -22.62 5.65 -2.48
C ILE A 116 -23.26 6.11 -3.80
N GLY A 117 -23.15 5.30 -4.85
CA GLY A 117 -23.55 5.70 -6.19
C GLY A 117 -25.05 5.53 -6.46
N TYR A 118 -25.68 4.45 -5.99
CA TYR A 118 -27.09 4.20 -6.24
C TYR A 118 -28.01 4.81 -5.17
N LEU A 119 -27.67 4.67 -3.89
CA LEU A 119 -28.45 5.23 -2.78
C LEU A 119 -28.08 6.67 -2.43
N ASN A 120 -27.05 7.25 -3.10
CA ASN A 120 -26.57 8.60 -2.87
C ASN A 120 -26.21 8.89 -1.40
N LEU A 121 -25.69 7.90 -0.67
CA LEU A 121 -25.27 8.09 0.70
C LEU A 121 -23.87 8.74 0.77
N ASN A 122 -23.59 9.43 1.86
CA ASN A 122 -22.30 10.08 2.06
C ASN A 122 -21.18 9.04 2.06
N ALA A 123 -20.18 9.22 1.17
CA ALA A 123 -19.08 8.27 0.97
C ALA A 123 -18.30 7.99 2.25
N MET A 124 -17.99 9.02 3.04
CA MET A 124 -17.23 8.87 4.28
C MET A 124 -17.99 8.00 5.31
N ILE A 125 -19.32 8.18 5.43
CA ILE A 125 -20.13 7.41 6.37
C ILE A 125 -20.20 5.94 5.93
N VAL A 126 -20.45 5.71 4.64
CA VAL A 126 -20.51 4.35 4.07
C VAL A 126 -19.18 3.63 4.24
N THR A 127 -18.07 4.29 3.89
CA THR A 127 -16.75 3.66 3.91
C THR A 127 -16.20 3.43 5.32
N LEU A 128 -16.55 4.27 6.30
CA LEU A 128 -16.30 4.01 7.72
C LEU A 128 -17.05 2.78 8.22
N GLY A 129 -18.33 2.67 7.86
CA GLY A 129 -19.14 1.51 8.21
C GLY A 129 -18.64 0.22 7.55
N SER A 130 -18.37 0.26 6.25
CA SER A 130 -17.85 -0.90 5.52
C SER A 130 -16.45 -1.31 5.98
N ALA A 131 -15.56 -0.37 6.32
CA ALA A 131 -14.27 -0.67 6.92
C ALA A 131 -14.43 -1.53 8.19
N SER A 132 -15.35 -1.15 9.05
CA SER A 132 -15.66 -1.91 10.29
C SER A 132 -16.23 -3.30 9.98
N ILE A 133 -17.10 -3.41 8.98
CA ILE A 133 -17.64 -4.70 8.52
C ILE A 133 -16.51 -5.59 7.97
N PHE A 134 -15.64 -5.07 7.11
CA PHE A 134 -14.55 -5.83 6.51
C PHE A 134 -13.55 -6.31 7.56
N GLN A 135 -13.22 -5.47 8.53
CA GLN A 135 -12.40 -5.86 9.68
C GLN A 135 -13.10 -6.92 10.55
N GLY A 136 -14.41 -6.78 10.78
CA GLY A 136 -15.21 -7.75 11.51
C GLY A 136 -15.26 -9.12 10.83
N ILE A 137 -15.39 -9.16 9.50
CA ILE A 137 -15.32 -10.40 8.70
C ILE A 137 -13.93 -11.03 8.85
N MET A 138 -12.88 -10.22 8.71
CA MET A 138 -11.50 -10.71 8.80
C MET A 138 -11.22 -11.32 10.18
N GLN A 139 -11.58 -10.64 11.25
CA GLN A 139 -11.30 -11.09 12.62
C GLN A 139 -12.29 -12.15 13.12
N GLY A 140 -13.57 -11.95 12.89
CA GLY A 140 -14.63 -12.80 13.42
C GLY A 140 -14.83 -14.09 12.61
N THR A 141 -14.98 -13.97 11.29
CA THR A 141 -15.29 -15.10 10.41
C THR A 141 -14.03 -15.85 9.98
N LEU A 142 -13.02 -15.12 9.50
CA LEU A 142 -11.78 -15.74 9.05
C LEU A 142 -10.81 -16.03 10.19
N ARG A 143 -11.08 -15.50 11.40
CA ARG A 143 -10.22 -15.63 12.60
C ARG A 143 -8.78 -15.28 12.25
N ALA A 144 -8.60 -14.09 11.65
CA ALA A 144 -7.33 -13.67 11.07
C ALA A 144 -6.22 -13.70 12.12
N ASN A 145 -5.32 -14.65 11.95
CA ASN A 145 -4.08 -14.78 12.67
C ASN A 145 -2.92 -14.48 11.73
N GLN A 146 -1.75 -14.27 12.29
CA GLN A 146 -0.54 -14.12 11.48
C GLN A 146 -0.30 -15.39 10.66
N LEU A 147 -0.25 -15.24 9.33
CA LEU A 147 0.13 -16.32 8.44
C LEU A 147 1.65 -16.43 8.42
N SER A 148 2.19 -17.52 8.98
CA SER A 148 3.63 -17.76 9.02
C SER A 148 4.20 -18.22 7.68
N VAL A 149 3.33 -18.68 6.78
CA VAL A 149 3.69 -19.19 5.45
C VAL A 149 2.78 -18.52 4.43
N ILE A 150 3.31 -18.26 3.24
CA ILE A 150 2.56 -17.76 2.08
C ILE A 150 2.80 -18.72 0.90
N PRO A 151 1.83 -18.84 -0.04
CA PRO A 151 1.99 -19.68 -1.21
C PRO A 151 3.29 -19.41 -1.97
N PRO A 152 4.02 -20.43 -2.45
CA PRO A 152 5.33 -20.25 -3.09
C PRO A 152 5.33 -19.26 -4.26
N GLY A 153 4.29 -19.28 -5.09
CA GLY A 153 4.14 -18.35 -6.22
C GLY A 153 4.01 -16.89 -5.77
N MET A 154 3.31 -16.62 -4.67
CA MET A 154 3.22 -15.27 -4.09
C MET A 154 4.55 -14.84 -3.48
N LYS A 155 5.24 -15.75 -2.78
CA LYS A 155 6.54 -15.48 -2.19
C LYS A 155 7.58 -15.14 -3.26
N SER A 156 7.69 -15.97 -4.29
CA SER A 156 8.65 -15.76 -5.38
C SER A 156 8.41 -14.43 -6.11
N PHE A 157 7.16 -14.07 -6.37
CA PHE A 157 6.81 -12.80 -6.99
C PHE A 157 7.16 -11.59 -6.09
N GLY A 158 6.85 -11.68 -4.79
CA GLY A 158 7.12 -10.58 -3.84
C GLY A 158 8.61 -10.37 -3.54
N THR A 159 9.45 -11.40 -3.74
CA THR A 159 10.90 -11.33 -3.51
C THR A 159 11.72 -11.25 -4.80
N ALA A 160 11.10 -11.33 -5.97
CA ALA A 160 11.78 -11.18 -7.25
C ALA A 160 12.34 -9.76 -7.39
N ALA A 161 13.67 -9.67 -7.53
CA ALA A 161 14.41 -8.41 -7.50
C ALA A 161 14.39 -7.72 -8.87
N PHE A 162 13.93 -6.46 -8.90
CA PHE A 162 14.13 -5.53 -10.01
C PHE A 162 15.50 -4.86 -9.91
N LEU A 163 15.86 -4.45 -8.68
CA LEU A 163 17.14 -3.84 -8.37
C LEU A 163 17.62 -4.35 -7.00
N THR A 164 18.92 -4.55 -6.87
CA THR A 164 19.54 -4.90 -5.59
C THR A 164 20.65 -3.93 -5.25
N ALA A 165 20.76 -3.55 -4.00
CA ALA A 165 21.86 -2.74 -3.48
C ALA A 165 22.48 -3.42 -2.28
N THR A 166 23.79 -3.64 -2.29
CA THR A 166 24.53 -4.24 -1.17
C THR A 166 25.32 -3.18 -0.44
N ASN A 167 25.12 -3.09 0.86
CA ASN A 167 25.88 -2.18 1.70
C ASN A 167 27.26 -2.78 1.98
N LYS A 168 28.30 -2.08 1.53
CA LYS A 168 29.70 -2.52 1.66
C LYS A 168 30.18 -2.55 3.10
N ALA A 169 29.53 -1.81 4.01
CA ALA A 169 29.94 -1.72 5.41
C ALA A 169 29.48 -2.91 6.26
N ASN A 170 28.30 -3.47 5.97
CA ASN A 170 27.69 -4.54 6.78
C ASN A 170 27.29 -5.78 5.97
N GLY A 171 27.49 -5.77 4.65
CA GLY A 171 27.14 -6.87 3.75
C GLY A 171 25.63 -7.11 3.53
N LEU A 172 24.75 -6.27 4.10
CA LEU A 172 23.31 -6.40 3.92
C LEU A 172 22.91 -6.00 2.52
N THR A 173 22.01 -6.79 1.90
CA THR A 173 21.47 -6.53 0.56
C THR A 173 20.02 -6.13 0.67
N SER A 174 19.70 -4.96 0.15
CA SER A 174 18.34 -4.44 -0.01
C SER A 174 17.83 -4.75 -1.42
N ILE A 175 16.53 -5.05 -1.51
CA ILE A 175 15.89 -5.50 -2.75
C ILE A 175 14.75 -4.56 -3.08
N LEU A 176 14.74 -4.04 -4.32
CA LEU A 176 13.57 -3.41 -4.91
C LEU A 176 12.83 -4.47 -5.74
N PRO A 177 11.64 -4.91 -5.32
CA PRO A 177 10.92 -5.96 -6.02
C PRO A 177 10.28 -5.44 -7.32
N TYR A 178 9.96 -6.35 -8.25
CA TYR A 178 9.24 -6.01 -9.48
C TYR A 178 7.88 -5.35 -9.24
N THR A 179 7.28 -5.55 -8.07
CA THR A 179 6.04 -4.87 -7.68
C THR A 179 6.15 -3.35 -7.66
N PHE A 180 7.37 -2.80 -7.57
CA PHE A 180 7.61 -1.36 -7.71
C PHE A 180 7.16 -0.82 -9.07
N ILE A 181 7.28 -1.61 -10.15
CA ILE A 181 6.85 -1.21 -11.50
C ILE A 181 5.33 -0.96 -11.57
N ILE A 182 4.55 -1.60 -10.68
CA ILE A 182 3.09 -1.41 -10.63
C ILE A 182 2.74 -0.03 -10.06
N LEU A 183 3.64 0.54 -9.24
CA LEU A 183 3.44 1.87 -8.63
C LEU A 183 3.78 3.02 -9.61
N VAL A 184 4.77 2.84 -10.49
CA VAL A 184 5.29 3.86 -11.41
C VAL A 184 4.57 3.82 -12.75
#